data_00816ee777b7895176cff5774e1cc447
#
_entry.id   00816ee777b7895176cff5774e1cc447
#
_cell.length_a   1.000
_cell.length_b   1.000
_cell.length_c   1.000
_cell.angle_alpha   90.00
_cell.angle_beta   90.00
_cell.angle_gamma   90.00
#
_symmetry.space_group_name_H-M   'P 1'
#
loop_
_entity.id
_entity.type
_entity.pdbx_description
1 polymer ?
#
loop_
_entity_poly.entity_id
_entity_poly.type
_entity_poly.pdbx_seq_one_letter_code
_entity_poly.pdbx_strand_id
1 'polypeptide(L)'
;MTSTARPAAPPPSHADAEIPGAVADTTPGVTSPSPMQTCRVGGSVRDELLGLPVGDRDWVVVGATPEQMLARGFRAVGKDFPVFLHPQTHEEYALARTERKTAPGYKGFDVHFSPDVTLEEDLLRRDLTINAMAIDDDGKIIDPFNGRADIEARIFRHISPAFREDPVRILRVARFAARFPAFSVAPETLTLMQAMSAAGEVHALVAERVWQEISRGLMSAKPSRMLAVLADAHALPILIPALPAPATQPAWLAALDASAEAGDPLPVRFSILLAGMSITAGDGNTPNAPLPGTTPKAAGARATQSSCQQAVAEQARALRAPNDCIDAAGRLAGEIPGPIPQAAQEWFASPARKNAVELVALFNRHDAWRRPERLQQLLMAARRLACADGHAGTSSASRIDLQTTPIPQMADTITATCRAIEHALQVASDVDTGAIAQLHQQNPKGIRQAIDDARVEAIHDSAALPSRPARPEGIRGHE
;
A
#
# COMPACT_ATOMS: atom_id res chain seq x y z
N MET A 1 75.80 -7.27 12.11
CA MET A 1 76.19 -6.43 13.28
C MET A 1 75.04 -6.44 14.25
N THR A 2 75.20 -7.19 15.27
CA THR A 2 74.30 -7.50 16.38
C THR A 2 74.26 -6.34 17.38
N SER A 3 73.09 -6.00 17.86
CA SER A 3 72.97 -5.29 19.14
C SER A 3 71.75 -5.79 19.89
N THR A 4 72.06 -6.54 20.91
CA THR A 4 71.22 -7.05 21.99
C THR A 4 70.91 -5.94 22.99
N ALA A 5 69.65 -5.75 23.36
CA ALA A 5 69.24 -4.95 24.53
C ALA A 5 68.58 -5.87 25.57
N ARG A 6 69.04 -5.75 26.78
CA ARG A 6 68.83 -6.54 28.00
C ARG A 6 67.52 -6.10 28.71
N PRO A 7 66.81 -6.98 29.44
CA PRO A 7 65.59 -6.65 30.17
C PRO A 7 65.89 -5.96 31.52
N ALA A 8 64.96 -5.03 31.89
CA ALA A 8 65.05 -4.33 33.19
C ALA A 8 64.36 -5.13 34.30
N ALA A 9 64.90 -4.99 35.50
CA ALA A 9 64.50 -5.69 36.71
C ALA A 9 63.30 -5.07 37.42
N PRO A 10 62.58 -5.84 38.29
CA PRO A 10 61.42 -5.39 39.02
C PRO A 10 61.78 -4.55 40.26
N PRO A 11 60.86 -3.66 40.71
CA PRO A 11 61.04 -2.89 41.93
C PRO A 11 60.65 -3.68 43.20
N PRO A 12 61.12 -3.27 44.37
CA PRO A 12 61.08 -4.04 45.61
C PRO A 12 59.74 -3.88 46.38
N SER A 13 59.46 -4.92 47.18
CA SER A 13 58.42 -4.99 48.21
C SER A 13 58.85 -4.24 49.50
N HIS A 14 57.93 -3.50 50.09
CA HIS A 14 57.89 -3.19 51.54
C HIS A 14 56.49 -2.73 51.87
N ALA A 15 55.72 -3.38 52.66
CA ALA A 15 55.69 -3.61 54.10
C ALA A 15 54.74 -2.56 54.78
N ASP A 16 53.71 -3.14 55.38
CA ASP A 16 52.98 -2.75 56.59
C ASP A 16 52.65 -1.25 56.85
N ALA A 17 51.39 -0.92 56.75
CA ALA A 17 50.79 0.09 57.62
C ALA A 17 49.29 -0.20 57.85
N GLU A 18 48.94 -0.18 59.06
CA GLU A 18 47.76 -0.46 59.84
C GLU A 18 46.42 -0.01 59.28
N ILE A 19 45.40 -0.87 59.50
CA ILE A 19 43.96 -0.59 59.37
C ILE A 19 43.46 0.14 60.61
N PRO A 20 42.68 1.22 60.45
CA PRO A 20 41.58 1.52 61.35
C PRO A 20 40.26 1.36 60.63
N GLY A 21 39.39 0.57 61.25
CA GLY A 21 38.06 0.22 60.78
C GLY A 21 37.09 1.38 60.72
N ALA A 22 36.25 1.30 59.69
CA ALA A 22 34.83 1.63 59.69
C ALA A 22 34.25 1.05 58.38
N VAL A 23 33.65 -0.10 58.47
CA VAL A 23 32.79 -0.62 57.39
C VAL A 23 31.58 0.28 57.35
N ALA A 24 31.57 1.23 56.43
CA ALA A 24 30.33 1.89 56.03
C ALA A 24 29.58 0.89 55.15
N ASP A 25 28.51 0.36 55.66
CA ASP A 25 27.51 -0.44 55.00
C ASP A 25 26.84 0.44 53.92
N THR A 26 27.41 0.44 52.74
CA THR A 26 26.78 0.99 51.53
C THR A 26 25.87 -0.07 50.96
N THR A 27 24.73 -0.25 51.61
CA THR A 27 23.53 -0.78 50.95
C THR A 27 23.27 0.07 49.68
N PRO A 28 23.18 -0.54 48.48
CA PRO A 28 22.80 0.23 47.31
C PRO A 28 21.43 0.84 47.64
N GLY A 29 21.37 2.17 47.59
CA GLY A 29 20.12 2.89 47.82
C GLY A 29 19.05 2.32 46.91
N VAL A 30 18.03 1.73 47.52
CA VAL A 30 16.74 1.44 46.90
C VAL A 30 16.21 2.80 46.46
N THR A 31 16.47 3.18 45.22
CA THR A 31 15.80 4.31 44.58
C THR A 31 14.35 4.00 44.61
N SER A 32 13.56 4.79 45.32
CA SER A 32 12.10 4.69 45.30
C SER A 32 11.66 4.64 43.84
N PRO A 33 10.82 3.66 43.45
CA PRO A 33 10.37 3.59 42.06
C PRO A 33 9.76 4.94 41.70
N SER A 34 10.14 5.48 40.55
CA SER A 34 9.57 6.69 39.98
C SER A 34 8.05 6.61 39.99
N PRO A 35 7.31 7.66 40.33
CA PRO A 35 5.85 7.62 40.31
C PRO A 35 5.40 7.22 38.92
N MET A 36 4.44 6.30 38.83
CA MET A 36 3.86 5.87 37.57
C MET A 36 3.34 7.10 36.79
N GLN A 37 3.84 7.25 35.57
CA GLN A 37 3.45 8.33 34.67
C GLN A 37 2.84 7.73 33.39
N THR A 38 1.73 8.32 32.92
CA THR A 38 1.12 7.97 31.64
C THR A 38 1.33 9.10 30.64
N CYS A 39 1.65 8.75 29.40
CA CYS A 39 1.81 9.73 28.34
C CYS A 39 1.15 9.21 27.07
N ARG A 40 0.35 10.05 26.42
CA ARG A 40 -0.13 9.77 25.08
C ARG A 40 1.03 9.98 24.09
N VAL A 41 1.20 9.07 23.12
CA VAL A 41 2.39 9.04 22.28
C VAL A 41 2.09 8.81 20.81
N GLY A 42 3.09 9.06 19.96
CA GLY A 42 3.13 8.56 18.59
C GLY A 42 2.21 9.28 17.62
N GLY A 43 1.48 8.49 16.82
CA GLY A 43 0.66 8.99 15.74
C GLY A 43 -0.44 9.96 16.15
N SER A 44 -1.03 9.74 17.32
CA SER A 44 -2.09 10.60 17.87
C SER A 44 -1.58 12.00 18.22
N VAL A 45 -0.33 12.10 18.74
CA VAL A 45 0.30 13.40 19.05
C VAL A 45 0.65 14.14 17.77
N ARG A 46 1.26 13.46 16.80
CA ARG A 46 1.56 14.04 15.49
C ARG A 46 0.30 14.56 14.79
N ASP A 47 -0.76 13.74 14.73
CA ASP A 47 -1.98 14.10 14.01
C ASP A 47 -2.67 15.30 14.66
N GLU A 48 -2.67 15.41 16.00
CA GLU A 48 -3.16 16.58 16.73
C GLU A 48 -2.35 17.84 16.38
N LEU A 49 -1.02 17.76 16.38
CA LEU A 49 -0.14 18.88 16.01
C LEU A 49 -0.30 19.32 14.55
N LEU A 50 -0.72 18.40 13.67
CA LEU A 50 -1.05 18.69 12.27
C LEU A 50 -2.49 19.21 12.09
N GLY A 51 -3.30 19.30 13.15
CA GLY A 51 -4.71 19.67 13.08
C GLY A 51 -5.58 18.63 12.37
N LEU A 52 -5.14 17.37 12.35
CA LEU A 52 -5.86 16.26 11.73
C LEU A 52 -6.75 15.55 12.76
N PRO A 53 -7.81 14.86 12.32
CA PRO A 53 -8.60 14.01 13.22
C PRO A 53 -7.70 12.98 13.91
N VAL A 54 -7.75 12.96 15.24
CA VAL A 54 -7.04 11.98 16.05
C VAL A 54 -7.84 10.67 16.02
N GLY A 55 -7.21 9.61 15.51
CA GLY A 55 -7.74 8.25 15.54
C GLY A 55 -7.45 7.56 16.89
N ASP A 56 -6.93 6.33 16.79
CA ASP A 56 -6.57 5.54 17.98
C ASP A 56 -5.48 6.25 18.79
N ARG A 57 -5.65 6.21 20.12
CA ARG A 57 -4.71 6.79 21.07
C ARG A 57 -3.87 5.69 21.69
N ASP A 58 -2.55 5.80 21.50
CA ASP A 58 -1.58 4.92 22.11
C ASP A 58 -1.00 5.61 23.36
N TRP A 59 -0.90 4.88 24.45
CA TRP A 59 -0.36 5.37 25.71
C TRP A 59 0.90 4.61 26.11
N VAL A 60 1.88 5.31 26.64
CA VAL A 60 3.06 4.72 27.28
C VAL A 60 2.97 4.95 28.79
N VAL A 61 3.26 3.90 29.53
CA VAL A 61 3.29 3.91 30.99
C VAL A 61 4.74 3.73 31.42
N VAL A 62 5.26 4.71 32.12
CA VAL A 62 6.60 4.72 32.72
C VAL A 62 6.48 4.43 34.22
N GLY A 63 7.45 3.73 34.79
CA GLY A 63 7.52 3.51 36.24
C GLY A 63 6.56 2.45 36.78
N ALA A 64 5.99 1.58 35.91
CA ALA A 64 5.04 0.54 36.30
C ALA A 64 5.51 -0.87 35.92
N THR A 65 5.01 -1.86 36.65
CA THR A 65 5.14 -3.27 36.32
C THR A 65 3.83 -3.85 35.75
N PRO A 66 3.90 -5.01 35.05
CA PRO A 66 2.70 -5.69 34.60
C PRO A 66 1.69 -5.99 35.72
N GLU A 67 2.18 -6.39 36.89
CA GLU A 67 1.36 -6.70 38.07
C GLU A 67 0.60 -5.46 38.57
N GLN A 68 1.26 -4.31 38.56
CA GLN A 68 0.63 -3.03 38.93
C GLN A 68 -0.45 -2.62 37.94
N MET A 69 -0.26 -2.87 36.63
CA MET A 69 -1.29 -2.63 35.63
C MET A 69 -2.50 -3.54 35.83
N LEU A 70 -2.28 -4.84 36.03
CA LEU A 70 -3.36 -5.80 36.33
C LEU A 70 -4.11 -5.46 37.58
N ALA A 71 -3.42 -5.06 38.68
CA ALA A 71 -4.04 -4.65 39.94
C ALA A 71 -4.95 -3.41 39.81
N ARG A 72 -4.71 -2.56 38.80
CA ARG A 72 -5.55 -1.40 38.45
C ARG A 72 -6.68 -1.74 37.48
N GLY A 73 -6.89 -3.01 37.14
CA GLY A 73 -7.98 -3.48 36.30
C GLY A 73 -7.69 -3.44 34.80
N PHE A 74 -6.48 -3.12 34.37
CA PHE A 74 -6.09 -3.23 32.99
C PHE A 74 -6.04 -4.71 32.56
N ARG A 75 -6.37 -4.97 31.30
CA ARG A 75 -6.35 -6.33 30.73
C ARG A 75 -5.16 -6.49 29.77
N ALA A 76 -4.27 -7.42 30.09
CA ALA A 76 -3.14 -7.74 29.19
C ALA A 76 -3.64 -8.28 27.84
N VAL A 77 -3.06 -7.77 26.73
CA VAL A 77 -3.28 -8.22 25.36
C VAL A 77 -1.93 -8.46 24.69
N GLY A 78 -1.81 -9.58 23.98
CA GLY A 78 -0.53 -9.98 23.37
C GLY A 78 0.27 -10.94 24.27
N LYS A 79 0.98 -11.86 23.60
CA LYS A 79 1.78 -12.89 24.30
C LYS A 79 3.21 -12.43 24.57
N ASP A 80 3.73 -11.55 23.73
CA ASP A 80 5.16 -11.23 23.70
C ASP A 80 5.48 -9.80 24.14
N PHE A 81 4.45 -8.93 24.33
CA PHE A 81 4.64 -7.53 24.68
C PHE A 81 3.68 -7.10 25.80
N PRO A 82 4.15 -6.28 26.75
CA PRO A 82 3.34 -5.78 27.86
C PRO A 82 2.41 -4.63 27.39
N VAL A 83 1.42 -4.96 26.57
CA VAL A 83 0.35 -4.07 26.14
C VAL A 83 -0.92 -4.43 26.90
N PHE A 84 -1.63 -3.43 27.36
CA PHE A 84 -2.80 -3.55 28.20
C PHE A 84 -3.94 -2.71 27.62
N LEU A 85 -5.16 -3.20 27.74
CA LEU A 85 -6.36 -2.41 27.43
C LEU A 85 -6.88 -1.74 28.69
N HIS A 86 -7.18 -0.47 28.58
CA HIS A 86 -7.82 0.29 29.65
C HIS A 86 -9.22 -0.28 29.94
N PRO A 87 -9.60 -0.46 31.21
CA PRO A 87 -10.83 -1.18 31.57
C PRO A 87 -12.11 -0.53 31.07
N GLN A 88 -12.13 0.77 30.85
CA GLN A 88 -13.30 1.54 30.44
C GLN A 88 -13.22 2.01 28.97
N THR A 89 -12.08 2.60 28.56
CA THR A 89 -11.94 3.20 27.22
C THR A 89 -11.50 2.19 26.16
N HIS A 90 -10.94 1.05 26.59
CA HIS A 90 -10.31 0.03 25.72
C HIS A 90 -9.13 0.55 24.87
N GLU A 91 -8.60 1.73 25.20
CA GLU A 91 -7.40 2.26 24.59
C GLU A 91 -6.17 1.43 25.00
N GLU A 92 -5.17 1.40 24.13
CA GLU A 92 -3.95 0.60 24.33
C GLU A 92 -2.92 1.35 25.17
N TYR A 93 -2.48 0.69 26.25
CA TYR A 93 -1.44 1.15 27.15
C TYR A 93 -0.25 0.18 27.10
N ALA A 94 0.91 0.65 26.69
CA ALA A 94 2.14 -0.14 26.68
C ALA A 94 3.09 0.31 27.78
N LEU A 95 3.75 -0.62 28.48
CA LEU A 95 4.85 -0.25 29.36
C LEU A 95 6.01 0.31 28.55
N ALA A 96 6.68 1.33 29.07
CA ALA A 96 7.91 1.86 28.51
C ALA A 96 8.92 0.74 28.36
N ARG A 97 9.57 0.67 27.19
CA ARG A 97 10.48 -0.43 26.86
C ARG A 97 11.62 -0.01 25.96
N THR A 98 12.72 -0.73 26.06
CA THR A 98 13.78 -0.72 25.08
C THR A 98 13.73 -1.99 24.23
N GLU A 99 14.17 -1.90 23.00
CA GLU A 99 14.23 -3.02 22.06
C GLU A 99 15.69 -3.16 21.59
N ARG A 100 16.23 -4.37 21.61
CA ARG A 100 17.57 -4.66 21.12
C ARG A 100 17.53 -5.79 20.11
N LYS A 101 18.09 -5.56 18.92
CA LYS A 101 18.20 -6.60 17.90
C LYS A 101 19.25 -7.64 18.32
N THR A 102 18.83 -8.89 18.42
CA THR A 102 19.67 -10.04 18.81
C THR A 102 19.89 -11.01 17.65
N ALA A 103 19.05 -10.98 16.60
CA ALA A 103 19.17 -11.84 15.43
C ALA A 103 18.54 -11.17 14.18
N PRO A 104 18.87 -11.61 12.96
CA PRO A 104 18.17 -11.16 11.75
C PRO A 104 16.68 -11.52 11.75
N GLY A 105 15.84 -10.63 11.19
CA GLY A 105 14.41 -10.86 11.01
C GLY A 105 13.53 -10.41 12.18
N TYR A 106 12.21 -10.64 12.04
CA TYR A 106 11.17 -10.13 12.95
C TYR A 106 11.24 -10.68 14.38
N LYS A 107 11.67 -11.94 14.56
CA LYS A 107 11.76 -12.58 15.88
C LYS A 107 13.08 -12.31 16.62
N GLY A 108 13.94 -11.50 16.04
CA GLY A 108 15.27 -11.22 16.57
C GLY A 108 15.35 -9.99 17.47
N PHE A 109 14.27 -9.62 18.16
CA PHE A 109 14.29 -8.54 19.14
C PHE A 109 14.15 -9.08 20.55
N ASP A 110 15.06 -8.65 21.42
CA ASP A 110 14.91 -8.77 22.85
C ASP A 110 14.26 -7.48 23.37
N VAL A 111 13.12 -7.64 24.03
CA VAL A 111 12.33 -6.52 24.54
C VAL A 111 12.51 -6.47 26.05
N HIS A 112 13.13 -5.40 26.50
CA HIS A 112 13.30 -5.14 27.93
C HIS A 112 12.31 -4.06 28.38
N PHE A 113 11.49 -4.41 29.36
CA PHE A 113 10.60 -3.49 30.05
C PHE A 113 10.86 -3.59 31.56
N SER A 114 11.04 -2.43 32.17
CA SER A 114 11.32 -2.28 33.59
C SER A 114 10.78 -0.92 34.02
N PRO A 115 10.41 -0.74 35.30
CA PRO A 115 10.06 0.58 35.83
C PRO A 115 11.14 1.65 35.66
N ASP A 116 12.40 1.23 35.44
CA ASP A 116 13.54 2.13 35.26
C ASP A 116 13.66 2.65 33.82
N VAL A 117 12.93 2.05 32.85
CA VAL A 117 12.95 2.52 31.45
C VAL A 117 12.23 3.86 31.38
N THR A 118 12.96 4.85 30.88
CA THR A 118 12.47 6.23 30.76
C THR A 118 11.59 6.42 29.54
N LEU A 119 10.76 7.47 29.52
CA LEU A 119 9.99 7.86 28.35
C LEU A 119 10.88 8.14 27.14
N GLU A 120 12.02 8.82 27.37
CA GLU A 120 12.96 9.15 26.30
C GLU A 120 13.56 7.91 25.64
N GLU A 121 13.91 6.86 26.39
CA GLU A 121 14.37 5.60 25.85
C GLU A 121 13.29 4.88 25.04
N ASP A 122 12.02 4.92 25.45
CA ASP A 122 10.91 4.38 24.63
C ASP A 122 10.72 5.17 23.34
N LEU A 123 10.83 6.49 23.40
CA LEU A 123 10.71 7.33 22.22
C LEU A 123 11.90 7.16 21.26
N LEU A 124 13.12 6.94 21.76
CA LEU A 124 14.35 6.78 20.98
C LEU A 124 14.33 5.57 20.03
N ARG A 125 13.64 4.49 20.40
CA ARG A 125 13.53 3.27 19.56
C ARG A 125 12.54 3.40 18.41
N ARG A 126 11.77 4.48 18.33
CA ARG A 126 10.75 4.70 17.29
C ARG A 126 11.39 5.02 15.94
N ASP A 127 10.58 5.11 14.91
CA ASP A 127 11.03 5.27 13.52
C ASP A 127 11.43 6.72 13.18
N LEU A 128 10.52 7.67 13.43
CA LEU A 128 10.65 9.07 12.99
C LEU A 128 10.46 10.04 14.17
N THR A 129 11.17 11.16 14.13
CA THR A 129 11.04 12.25 15.11
C THR A 129 9.60 12.70 15.30
N ILE A 130 8.84 12.83 14.22
CA ILE A 130 7.43 13.22 14.24
C ILE A 130 6.50 12.19 14.92
N ASN A 131 6.97 10.96 15.16
CA ASN A 131 6.26 9.91 15.89
C ASN A 131 6.85 9.66 17.29
N ALA A 132 7.88 10.41 17.68
CA ALA A 132 8.62 10.27 18.94
C ALA A 132 8.38 11.47 19.89
N MET A 133 7.13 11.88 19.94
CA MET A 133 6.64 12.89 20.86
C MET A 133 5.60 12.30 21.80
N ALA A 134 5.47 12.88 22.97
CA ALA A 134 4.48 12.51 23.95
C ALA A 134 3.73 13.74 24.47
N ILE A 135 2.54 13.50 25.02
CA ILE A 135 1.76 14.47 25.80
C ILE A 135 1.47 13.83 27.15
N ASP A 136 1.89 14.50 28.22
CA ASP A 136 1.62 14.04 29.58
C ASP A 136 0.18 14.35 30.05
N ASP A 137 -0.14 13.95 31.28
CA ASP A 137 -1.48 14.13 31.85
C ASP A 137 -1.84 15.62 32.08
N ASP A 138 -0.84 16.51 32.16
CA ASP A 138 -1.01 17.97 32.28
C ASP A 138 -1.15 18.65 30.90
N GLY A 139 -1.08 17.89 29.80
CA GLY A 139 -1.17 18.38 28.43
C GLY A 139 0.14 18.98 27.91
N LYS A 140 1.26 18.81 28.62
CA LYS A 140 2.56 19.28 28.20
C LYS A 140 3.17 18.36 27.15
N ILE A 141 3.64 18.95 26.06
CA ILE A 141 4.33 18.21 24.99
C ILE A 141 5.78 17.94 25.41
N ILE A 142 6.16 16.65 25.36
CA ILE A 142 7.52 16.16 25.57
C ILE A 142 8.09 15.77 24.22
N ASP A 143 9.09 16.49 23.75
CA ASP A 143 9.68 16.36 22.41
C ASP A 143 11.21 16.35 22.47
N PRO A 144 11.83 15.22 22.89
CA PRO A 144 13.28 15.14 23.06
C PRO A 144 14.05 15.12 21.73
N PHE A 145 13.37 14.83 20.60
CA PHE A 145 14.02 14.65 19.29
C PHE A 145 13.62 15.69 18.25
N ASN A 146 13.04 16.83 18.68
CA ASN A 146 12.64 17.96 17.82
C ASN A 146 11.60 17.58 16.75
N GLY A 147 10.68 16.67 17.06
CA GLY A 147 9.61 16.23 16.15
C GLY A 147 8.69 17.37 15.73
N ARG A 148 8.45 18.37 16.58
CA ARG A 148 7.68 19.57 16.25
C ARG A 148 8.34 20.41 15.17
N ALA A 149 9.64 20.61 15.24
CA ALA A 149 10.39 21.33 14.21
C ALA A 149 10.34 20.60 12.87
N ASP A 150 10.44 19.26 12.88
CA ASP A 150 10.31 18.45 11.67
C ASP A 150 8.87 18.43 11.12
N ILE A 151 7.83 18.54 11.95
CA ILE A 151 6.45 18.75 11.50
C ILE A 151 6.30 20.09 10.79
N GLU A 152 6.80 21.17 11.37
CA GLU A 152 6.77 22.52 10.79
C GLU A 152 7.54 22.59 9.46
N ALA A 153 8.72 21.96 9.42
CA ALA A 153 9.56 21.85 8.22
C ALA A 153 9.03 20.83 7.19
N ARG A 154 8.03 20.00 7.55
CA ARG A 154 7.49 18.90 6.75
C ARG A 154 8.56 17.90 6.33
N ILE A 155 9.30 17.37 7.31
CA ILE A 155 10.42 16.45 7.10
C ILE A 155 10.18 15.12 7.82
N PHE A 156 10.46 14.02 7.13
CA PHE A 156 10.60 12.69 7.73
C PHE A 156 12.06 12.45 8.09
N ARG A 157 12.39 12.54 9.36
CA ARG A 157 13.73 12.32 9.90
C ARG A 157 13.72 11.12 10.83
N HIS A 158 14.66 10.19 10.66
CA HIS A 158 14.87 9.10 11.61
C HIS A 158 15.48 9.65 12.92
N ILE A 159 15.21 8.98 14.03
CA ILE A 159 15.62 9.45 15.35
C ILE A 159 17.08 9.09 15.64
N SER A 160 17.46 7.85 15.34
CA SER A 160 18.76 7.28 15.73
C SER A 160 19.21 6.21 14.74
N PRO A 161 20.50 5.77 14.82
CA PRO A 161 20.98 4.63 14.04
C PRO A 161 20.21 3.32 14.26
N ALA A 162 19.47 3.18 15.37
CA ALA A 162 18.56 2.06 15.63
C ALA A 162 17.44 1.94 14.58
N PHE A 163 17.23 2.93 13.73
CA PHE A 163 16.37 2.82 12.56
C PHE A 163 16.72 1.59 11.69
N ARG A 164 17.99 1.22 11.60
CA ARG A 164 18.47 0.05 10.84
C ARG A 164 17.99 -1.30 11.40
N GLU A 165 17.57 -1.35 12.63
CA GLU A 165 17.22 -2.62 13.29
C GLU A 165 15.99 -3.27 12.67
N ASP A 166 15.07 -2.46 12.10
CA ASP A 166 13.85 -2.95 11.46
C ASP A 166 13.72 -2.40 10.03
N PRO A 167 14.04 -3.18 8.99
CA PRO A 167 13.96 -2.72 7.61
C PRO A 167 12.54 -2.37 7.14
N VAL A 168 11.47 -2.78 7.86
CA VAL A 168 10.11 -2.33 7.56
C VAL A 168 9.94 -0.81 7.72
N ARG A 169 10.83 -0.16 8.47
CA ARG A 169 10.81 1.31 8.64
C ARG A 169 10.98 2.04 7.31
N ILE A 170 11.67 1.45 6.32
CA ILE A 170 11.74 1.98 4.96
C ILE A 170 10.33 2.07 4.34
N LEU A 171 9.54 0.99 4.45
CA LEU A 171 8.17 0.96 3.91
C LEU A 171 7.25 1.89 4.71
N ARG A 172 7.46 2.02 6.02
CA ARG A 172 6.70 2.95 6.87
C ARG A 172 6.94 4.40 6.46
N VAL A 173 8.19 4.82 6.21
CA VAL A 173 8.51 6.16 5.69
C VAL A 173 7.82 6.39 4.34
N ALA A 174 7.90 5.41 3.43
CA ALA A 174 7.25 5.48 2.12
C ALA A 174 5.72 5.60 2.24
N ARG A 175 5.09 4.84 3.13
CA ARG A 175 3.66 4.96 3.44
C ARG A 175 3.31 6.33 4.03
N PHE A 176 4.13 6.86 4.92
CA PHE A 176 3.92 8.22 5.44
C PHE A 176 4.03 9.26 4.34
N ALA A 177 4.92 9.10 3.36
CA ALA A 177 5.00 9.99 2.20
C ALA A 177 3.72 9.95 1.35
N ALA A 178 3.05 8.80 1.23
CA ALA A 178 1.74 8.73 0.58
C ALA A 178 0.63 9.41 1.40
N ARG A 179 0.69 9.34 2.74
CA ARG A 179 -0.29 9.97 3.63
C ARG A 179 -0.09 11.49 3.76
N PHE A 180 1.15 11.93 3.80
CA PHE A 180 1.55 13.32 3.96
C PHE A 180 2.38 13.78 2.75
N PRO A 181 1.75 14.01 1.59
CA PRO A 181 2.47 14.22 0.33
C PRO A 181 3.33 15.50 0.31
N ALA A 182 3.05 16.44 1.21
CA ALA A 182 3.83 17.67 1.35
C ALA A 182 5.15 17.48 2.13
N PHE A 183 5.36 16.31 2.76
CA PHE A 183 6.57 16.02 3.50
C PHE A 183 7.65 15.43 2.59
N SER A 184 8.91 15.80 2.87
CA SER A 184 10.11 15.24 2.22
C SER A 184 10.89 14.35 3.18
N VAL A 185 11.67 13.41 2.65
CA VAL A 185 12.58 12.59 3.45
C VAL A 185 13.88 13.37 3.66
N ALA A 186 14.36 13.45 4.91
CA ALA A 186 15.65 14.09 5.22
C ALA A 186 16.78 13.38 4.47
N PRO A 187 17.78 14.12 3.92
CA PRO A 187 18.86 13.51 3.15
C PRO A 187 19.62 12.42 3.89
N GLU A 188 19.90 12.61 5.18
CA GLU A 188 20.55 11.61 6.05
C GLU A 188 19.68 10.37 6.26
N THR A 189 18.35 10.51 6.32
CA THR A 189 17.41 9.39 6.42
C THR A 189 17.38 8.62 5.11
N LEU A 190 17.33 9.29 3.98
CA LEU A 190 17.37 8.66 2.67
C LEU A 190 18.69 7.89 2.48
N THR A 191 19.82 8.49 2.81
CA THR A 191 21.14 7.83 2.76
C THR A 191 21.18 6.56 3.62
N LEU A 192 20.58 6.60 4.82
CA LEU A 192 20.47 5.45 5.70
C LEU A 192 19.61 4.35 5.06
N MET A 193 18.44 4.69 4.50
CA MET A 193 17.55 3.75 3.82
C MET A 193 18.22 3.09 2.61
N GLN A 194 18.96 3.87 1.81
CA GLN A 194 19.76 3.35 0.68
C GLN A 194 20.83 2.36 1.14
N ALA A 195 21.55 2.69 2.21
CA ALA A 195 22.56 1.80 2.80
C ALA A 195 21.94 0.48 3.31
N MET A 196 20.73 0.52 3.89
CA MET A 196 20.01 -0.68 4.33
C MET A 196 19.59 -1.54 3.13
N SER A 197 19.10 -0.93 2.06
CA SER A 197 18.73 -1.64 0.82
C SER A 197 19.95 -2.30 0.18
N ALA A 198 21.08 -1.57 0.10
CA ALA A 198 22.35 -2.09 -0.44
C ALA A 198 22.95 -3.23 0.42
N ALA A 199 22.73 -3.20 1.73
CA ALA A 199 23.12 -4.28 2.65
C ALA A 199 22.22 -5.52 2.54
N GLY A 200 21.17 -5.50 1.72
CA GLY A 200 20.27 -6.63 1.52
C GLY A 200 19.21 -6.80 2.61
N GLU A 201 19.05 -5.84 3.52
CA GLU A 201 18.12 -5.96 4.64
C GLU A 201 16.65 -6.03 4.20
N VAL A 202 16.32 -5.42 3.06
CA VAL A 202 14.97 -5.45 2.47
C VAL A 202 14.56 -6.87 2.05
N HIS A 203 15.50 -7.74 1.66
CA HIS A 203 15.24 -9.14 1.33
C HIS A 203 14.79 -9.98 2.54
N ALA A 204 15.12 -9.55 3.75
CA ALA A 204 14.75 -10.24 4.99
C ALA A 204 13.33 -9.92 5.45
N LEU A 205 12.61 -9.02 4.76
CA LEU A 205 11.25 -8.66 5.11
C LEU A 205 10.26 -9.80 4.83
N VAL A 206 9.39 -10.08 5.80
CA VAL A 206 8.30 -11.02 5.61
C VAL A 206 7.18 -10.36 4.80
N ALA A 207 6.62 -11.12 3.85
CA ALA A 207 5.67 -10.60 2.87
C ALA A 207 4.41 -9.99 3.50
N GLU A 208 3.95 -10.52 4.63
CA GLU A 208 2.78 -10.01 5.36
C GLU A 208 3.00 -8.58 5.87
N ARG A 209 4.20 -8.27 6.38
CA ARG A 209 4.55 -6.90 6.80
C ARG A 209 4.69 -5.97 5.60
N VAL A 210 5.27 -6.45 4.50
CA VAL A 210 5.36 -5.71 3.24
C VAL A 210 3.96 -5.37 2.73
N TRP A 211 3.07 -6.35 2.68
CA TRP A 211 1.68 -6.17 2.26
C TRP A 211 0.96 -5.13 3.13
N GLN A 212 1.13 -5.22 4.44
CA GLN A 212 0.48 -4.30 5.37
C GLN A 212 0.85 -2.84 5.10
N GLU A 213 2.11 -2.54 4.83
CA GLU A 213 2.54 -1.17 4.55
C GLU A 213 2.16 -0.73 3.13
N ILE A 214 2.30 -1.59 2.12
CA ILE A 214 1.89 -1.30 0.73
C ILE A 214 0.39 -1.04 0.65
N SER A 215 -0.44 -1.91 1.21
CA SER A 215 -1.90 -1.77 1.15
C SER A 215 -2.38 -0.48 1.82
N ARG A 216 -1.82 -0.13 3.00
CA ARG A 216 -2.10 1.14 3.68
C ARG A 216 -1.62 2.36 2.89
N GLY A 217 -0.46 2.25 2.24
CA GLY A 217 0.07 3.28 1.36
C GLY A 217 -0.79 3.51 0.13
N LEU A 218 -1.29 2.45 -0.49
CA LEU A 218 -2.24 2.53 -1.60
C LEU A 218 -3.55 3.20 -1.20
N MET A 219 -4.02 2.99 0.03
CA MET A 219 -5.24 3.61 0.56
C MET A 219 -5.02 5.03 1.11
N SER A 220 -3.80 5.56 1.02
CA SER A 220 -3.45 6.92 1.42
C SER A 220 -3.78 7.96 0.33
N ALA A 221 -3.56 9.25 0.63
CA ALA A 221 -3.94 10.37 -0.23
C ALA A 221 -3.20 10.40 -1.58
N LYS A 222 -1.89 10.03 -1.59
CA LYS A 222 -1.06 10.11 -2.79
C LYS A 222 -0.11 8.92 -2.92
N PRO A 223 -0.61 7.75 -3.37
CA PRO A 223 0.16 6.51 -3.45
C PRO A 223 1.44 6.61 -4.30
N SER A 224 1.47 7.48 -5.32
CA SER A 224 2.66 7.72 -6.15
C SER A 224 3.87 8.13 -5.31
N ARG A 225 3.67 8.86 -4.23
CA ARG A 225 4.74 9.30 -3.31
C ARG A 225 5.38 8.13 -2.57
N MET A 226 4.59 7.08 -2.23
CA MET A 226 5.15 5.85 -1.66
C MET A 226 6.13 5.20 -2.63
N LEU A 227 5.73 5.07 -3.90
CA LEU A 227 6.57 4.44 -4.92
C LEU A 227 7.84 5.25 -5.19
N ALA A 228 7.75 6.58 -5.21
CA ALA A 228 8.90 7.46 -5.37
C ALA A 228 9.91 7.25 -4.23
N VAL A 229 9.46 7.29 -2.97
CA VAL A 229 10.35 7.08 -1.81
C VAL A 229 10.96 5.68 -1.80
N LEU A 230 10.20 4.63 -2.16
CA LEU A 230 10.76 3.27 -2.28
C LEU A 230 11.80 3.16 -3.39
N ALA A 231 11.61 3.87 -4.50
CA ALA A 231 12.58 3.92 -5.58
C ALA A 231 13.84 4.69 -5.17
N ASP A 232 13.68 5.88 -4.56
CA ASP A 232 14.79 6.68 -4.05
C ASP A 232 15.61 5.93 -3.00
N ALA A 233 14.96 5.09 -2.18
CA ALA A 233 15.60 4.21 -1.20
C ALA A 233 16.19 2.92 -1.79
N HIS A 234 16.10 2.72 -3.12
CA HIS A 234 16.51 1.49 -3.83
C HIS A 234 15.78 0.21 -3.36
N ALA A 235 14.64 0.35 -2.68
CA ALA A 235 13.85 -0.77 -2.16
C ALA A 235 12.81 -1.28 -3.17
N LEU A 236 12.27 -0.41 -4.05
CA LEU A 236 11.21 -0.78 -4.99
C LEU A 236 11.56 -1.97 -5.89
N PRO A 237 12.74 -2.02 -6.56
CA PRO A 237 13.10 -3.14 -7.42
C PRO A 237 13.36 -4.44 -6.67
N ILE A 238 13.57 -4.37 -5.34
CA ILE A 238 13.70 -5.56 -4.48
C ILE A 238 12.32 -6.10 -4.12
N LEU A 239 11.37 -5.22 -3.80
CA LEU A 239 10.01 -5.58 -3.36
C LEU A 239 9.12 -6.02 -4.52
N ILE A 240 9.20 -5.31 -5.66
CA ILE A 240 8.40 -5.57 -6.86
C ILE A 240 9.30 -5.39 -8.09
N PRO A 241 10.11 -6.41 -8.44
CA PRO A 241 11.19 -6.30 -9.43
C PRO A 241 10.76 -5.88 -10.84
N ALA A 242 9.52 -6.19 -11.22
CA ALA A 242 9.02 -5.94 -12.57
C ALA A 242 8.33 -4.57 -12.74
N LEU A 243 8.26 -3.75 -11.68
CA LEU A 243 7.72 -2.39 -11.81
C LEU A 243 8.74 -1.45 -12.47
N PRO A 244 8.27 -0.54 -13.33
CA PRO A 244 9.13 0.50 -13.91
C PRO A 244 9.61 1.48 -12.83
N ALA A 245 10.70 2.18 -13.09
CA ALA A 245 11.10 3.30 -12.26
C ALA A 245 10.00 4.38 -12.31
N PRO A 246 9.52 4.89 -11.16
CA PRO A 246 8.42 5.86 -11.12
C PRO A 246 8.64 7.08 -12.02
N ALA A 247 9.86 7.61 -12.06
CA ALA A 247 10.20 8.76 -12.87
C ALA A 247 10.02 8.55 -14.39
N THR A 248 10.00 7.31 -14.88
CA THR A 248 9.86 6.97 -16.31
C THR A 248 8.42 6.81 -16.77
N GLN A 249 7.46 6.73 -15.84
CA GLN A 249 6.06 6.42 -16.12
C GLN A 249 5.09 7.37 -15.40
N PRO A 250 5.11 8.67 -15.70
CA PRO A 250 4.29 9.67 -15.01
C PRO A 250 2.79 9.43 -15.17
N ALA A 251 2.33 8.92 -16.33
CA ALA A 251 0.92 8.62 -16.57
C ALA A 251 0.41 7.51 -15.64
N TRP A 252 1.18 6.43 -15.47
CA TRP A 252 0.83 5.35 -14.54
C TRP A 252 0.71 5.85 -13.09
N LEU A 253 1.64 6.70 -12.64
CA LEU A 253 1.57 7.31 -11.31
C LEU A 253 0.36 8.23 -11.16
N ALA A 254 0.05 9.01 -12.21
CA ALA A 254 -1.14 9.87 -12.21
C ALA A 254 -2.45 9.05 -12.14
N ALA A 255 -2.51 7.90 -12.82
CA ALA A 255 -3.66 6.98 -12.73
C ALA A 255 -3.84 6.45 -11.30
N LEU A 256 -2.74 6.11 -10.63
CA LEU A 256 -2.77 5.63 -9.25
C LEU A 256 -3.25 6.71 -8.27
N ASP A 257 -2.77 7.94 -8.42
CA ASP A 257 -3.20 9.08 -7.59
C ASP A 257 -4.67 9.45 -7.88
N ALA A 258 -5.10 9.47 -9.15
CA ALA A 258 -6.50 9.72 -9.52
C ALA A 258 -7.45 8.64 -8.95
N SER A 259 -6.99 7.40 -8.85
CA SER A 259 -7.73 6.32 -8.19
C SER A 259 -7.89 6.58 -6.68
N ALA A 260 -6.86 7.15 -6.05
CA ALA A 260 -6.91 7.53 -4.64
C ALA A 260 -7.86 8.71 -4.40
N GLU A 261 -7.79 9.76 -5.23
CA GLU A 261 -8.67 10.92 -5.16
C GLU A 261 -10.15 10.56 -5.36
N ALA A 262 -10.42 9.58 -6.21
CA ALA A 262 -11.79 9.10 -6.46
C ALA A 262 -12.32 8.15 -5.38
N GLY A 263 -11.52 7.77 -4.39
CA GLY A 263 -11.94 6.84 -3.34
C GLY A 263 -12.07 5.39 -3.81
N ASP A 264 -11.44 5.01 -4.93
CA ASP A 264 -11.53 3.64 -5.45
C ASP A 264 -11.05 2.61 -4.40
N PRO A 265 -11.63 1.40 -4.36
CA PRO A 265 -11.30 0.39 -3.37
C PRO A 265 -9.91 -0.22 -3.60
N LEU A 266 -9.33 -0.85 -2.58
CA LEU A 266 -7.99 -1.43 -2.60
C LEU A 266 -7.72 -2.37 -3.80
N PRO A 267 -8.62 -3.29 -4.20
CA PRO A 267 -8.38 -4.13 -5.37
C PRO A 267 -8.15 -3.34 -6.67
N VAL A 268 -8.85 -2.22 -6.85
CA VAL A 268 -8.68 -1.33 -8.01
C VAL A 268 -7.31 -0.65 -7.96
N ARG A 269 -6.94 -0.02 -6.83
CA ARG A 269 -5.65 0.66 -6.68
C ARG A 269 -4.48 -0.31 -6.81
N PHE A 270 -4.61 -1.51 -6.25
CA PHE A 270 -3.61 -2.56 -6.37
C PHE A 270 -3.48 -3.08 -7.80
N SER A 271 -4.58 -3.23 -8.54
CA SER A 271 -4.52 -3.62 -9.94
C SER A 271 -3.83 -2.57 -10.80
N ILE A 272 -4.07 -1.27 -10.55
CA ILE A 272 -3.36 -0.16 -11.22
C ILE A 272 -1.87 -0.18 -10.85
N LEU A 273 -1.50 -0.45 -9.60
CA LEU A 273 -0.10 -0.60 -9.20
C LEU A 273 0.59 -1.66 -10.06
N LEU A 274 0.02 -2.87 -10.15
CA LEU A 274 0.62 -3.98 -10.89
C LEU A 274 0.48 -3.85 -12.41
N ALA A 275 -0.41 -2.98 -12.93
CA ALA A 275 -0.45 -2.65 -14.35
C ALA A 275 0.88 -2.06 -14.86
N GLY A 276 1.66 -1.41 -13.99
CA GLY A 276 3.03 -0.97 -14.29
C GLY A 276 3.93 -2.07 -14.81
N MET A 277 3.75 -3.33 -14.36
CA MET A 277 4.49 -4.49 -14.87
C MET A 277 4.20 -4.78 -16.35
N SER A 278 2.96 -4.51 -16.80
CA SER A 278 2.55 -4.75 -18.19
C SER A 278 3.03 -3.66 -19.14
N ILE A 279 3.15 -2.42 -18.63
CA ILE A 279 3.64 -1.28 -19.40
C ILE A 279 5.09 -1.51 -19.82
N THR A 280 5.95 -2.01 -18.94
CA THR A 280 7.36 -2.31 -19.24
C THR A 280 7.54 -3.46 -20.23
N ALA A 281 6.63 -4.43 -20.25
CA ALA A 281 6.70 -5.54 -21.19
C ALA A 281 6.42 -5.11 -22.66
N GLY A 282 5.73 -3.97 -22.87
CA GLY A 282 5.45 -3.39 -24.18
C GLY A 282 6.60 -2.61 -24.81
N ASP A 283 7.52 -2.08 -24.00
CA ASP A 283 8.59 -1.16 -24.46
C ASP A 283 9.84 -1.87 -25.04
N GLY A 284 9.78 -3.17 -25.28
CA GLY A 284 10.84 -3.92 -26.01
C GLY A 284 12.17 -4.06 -25.26
N ASN A 285 12.27 -3.67 -24.00
CA ASN A 285 13.50 -3.69 -23.20
C ASN A 285 13.58 -4.90 -22.24
N THR A 286 12.92 -6.00 -22.60
CA THR A 286 13.13 -7.28 -21.91
C THR A 286 14.29 -8.05 -22.53
N PRO A 287 15.13 -8.75 -21.75
CA PRO A 287 16.29 -9.52 -22.29
C PRO A 287 15.94 -10.64 -23.27
N ASN A 288 14.65 -10.84 -23.60
CA ASN A 288 14.14 -11.84 -24.54
C ASN A 288 13.18 -11.23 -25.58
N ALA A 289 13.36 -9.97 -26.00
CA ALA A 289 12.59 -9.37 -27.09
C ALA A 289 12.88 -10.10 -28.41
N PRO A 290 11.87 -10.46 -29.24
CA PRO A 290 12.10 -10.97 -30.60
C PRO A 290 12.78 -9.90 -31.46
N LEU A 291 13.68 -10.35 -32.32
CA LEU A 291 14.47 -9.50 -33.22
C LEU A 291 13.58 -8.56 -34.05
N PRO A 292 14.02 -7.30 -34.29
CA PRO A 292 13.25 -6.32 -35.05
C PRO A 292 13.01 -6.82 -36.47
N GLY A 293 11.73 -6.91 -36.88
CA GLY A 293 11.32 -7.33 -38.21
C GLY A 293 10.26 -8.43 -38.27
N THR A 294 9.88 -9.04 -37.15
CA THR A 294 8.78 -10.02 -37.11
C THR A 294 7.50 -9.35 -36.58
N THR A 295 6.52 -9.16 -37.45
CA THR A 295 5.15 -8.81 -37.03
C THR A 295 4.57 -9.94 -36.16
N PRO A 296 4.14 -9.70 -34.90
CA PRO A 296 3.55 -10.74 -34.10
C PRO A 296 2.23 -11.19 -34.75
N LYS A 297 2.15 -12.45 -35.13
CA LYS A 297 0.86 -13.09 -35.44
C LYS A 297 0.00 -13.07 -34.18
N ALA A 298 -1.32 -12.93 -34.34
CA ALA A 298 -2.30 -12.86 -33.24
C ALA A 298 -2.14 -13.96 -32.16
N ALA A 299 -1.55 -15.10 -32.49
CA ALA A 299 -1.18 -16.17 -31.57
C ALA A 299 -0.03 -15.77 -30.61
N GLY A 300 0.94 -14.94 -31.08
CA GLY A 300 2.03 -14.44 -30.24
C GLY A 300 1.57 -13.40 -29.21
N ALA A 301 0.63 -12.52 -29.58
CA ALA A 301 0.06 -11.52 -28.67
C ALA A 301 -0.71 -12.16 -27.50
N ARG A 302 -1.48 -13.22 -27.76
CA ARG A 302 -2.20 -13.97 -26.71
C ARG A 302 -1.26 -14.73 -25.77
N ALA A 303 -0.15 -15.27 -26.29
CA ALA A 303 0.86 -15.94 -25.45
C ALA A 303 1.58 -14.95 -24.53
N THR A 304 1.90 -13.74 -25.03
CA THR A 304 2.54 -12.66 -24.25
C THR A 304 1.58 -12.15 -23.17
N GLN A 305 0.30 -11.98 -23.47
CA GLN A 305 -0.74 -11.55 -22.55
C GLN A 305 -0.97 -12.56 -21.40
N SER A 306 -1.00 -13.86 -21.74
CA SER A 306 -1.11 -14.93 -20.75
C SER A 306 0.11 -14.95 -19.81
N SER A 307 1.33 -14.73 -20.34
CA SER A 307 2.54 -14.69 -19.51
C SER A 307 2.57 -13.47 -18.59
N CYS A 308 2.09 -12.31 -19.05
CA CYS A 308 1.98 -11.10 -18.24
C CYS A 308 0.96 -11.28 -17.11
N GLN A 309 -0.20 -11.82 -17.42
CA GLN A 309 -1.24 -12.11 -16.43
C GLN A 309 -0.72 -13.07 -15.35
N GLN A 310 0.04 -14.10 -15.74
CA GLN A 310 0.65 -15.03 -14.82
C GLN A 310 1.69 -14.35 -13.93
N ALA A 311 2.58 -13.53 -14.49
CA ALA A 311 3.60 -12.80 -13.74
C ALA A 311 2.98 -11.83 -12.71
N VAL A 312 1.92 -11.11 -13.09
CA VAL A 312 1.16 -10.24 -12.19
C VAL A 312 0.55 -11.03 -11.04
N ALA A 313 -0.06 -12.17 -11.35
CA ALA A 313 -0.67 -13.03 -10.31
C ALA A 313 0.38 -13.65 -9.38
N GLU A 314 1.54 -14.03 -9.88
CA GLU A 314 2.66 -14.54 -9.08
C GLU A 314 3.22 -13.45 -8.16
N GLN A 315 3.42 -12.24 -8.67
CA GLN A 315 3.86 -11.09 -7.85
C GLN A 315 2.85 -10.74 -6.76
N ALA A 316 1.56 -10.73 -7.08
CA ALA A 316 0.50 -10.48 -6.09
C ALA A 316 0.49 -11.54 -4.97
N ARG A 317 0.69 -12.83 -5.30
CA ARG A 317 0.81 -13.90 -4.31
C ARG A 317 2.08 -13.79 -3.49
N ALA A 318 3.19 -13.41 -4.11
CA ALA A 318 4.46 -13.19 -3.41
C ALA A 318 4.35 -12.09 -2.36
N LEU A 319 3.55 -11.05 -2.62
CA LEU A 319 3.21 -10.00 -1.66
C LEU A 319 2.19 -10.43 -0.60
N ARG A 320 1.65 -11.63 -0.65
CA ARG A 320 0.55 -12.10 0.22
C ARG A 320 -0.72 -11.24 0.13
N ALA A 321 -0.98 -10.69 -1.06
CA ALA A 321 -2.21 -9.93 -1.30
C ALA A 321 -3.47 -10.82 -1.11
N PRO A 322 -4.60 -10.27 -0.64
CA PRO A 322 -5.89 -10.98 -0.59
C PRO A 322 -6.37 -11.43 -1.97
N ASN A 323 -7.21 -12.45 -1.99
CA ASN A 323 -7.67 -13.07 -3.24
C ASN A 323 -8.42 -12.11 -4.16
N ASP A 324 -9.16 -11.15 -3.62
CA ASP A 324 -9.86 -10.11 -4.39
C ASP A 324 -8.89 -9.17 -5.11
N CYS A 325 -7.79 -8.81 -4.46
CA CYS A 325 -6.71 -8.04 -5.05
C CYS A 325 -5.96 -8.82 -6.14
N ILE A 326 -5.64 -10.10 -5.89
CA ILE A 326 -4.99 -10.99 -6.88
C ILE A 326 -5.87 -11.12 -8.11
N ASP A 327 -7.15 -11.35 -7.92
CA ASP A 327 -8.16 -11.56 -8.95
C ASP A 327 -8.36 -10.27 -9.79
N ALA A 328 -8.47 -9.09 -9.15
CA ALA A 328 -8.59 -7.81 -9.83
C ALA A 328 -7.34 -7.49 -10.68
N ALA A 329 -6.14 -7.67 -10.12
CA ALA A 329 -4.89 -7.43 -10.83
C ALA A 329 -4.71 -8.37 -12.03
N GLY A 330 -5.00 -9.67 -11.84
CA GLY A 330 -4.94 -10.65 -12.92
C GLY A 330 -5.94 -10.37 -14.06
N ARG A 331 -7.16 -9.90 -13.73
CA ARG A 331 -8.14 -9.49 -14.75
C ARG A 331 -7.67 -8.29 -15.55
N LEU A 332 -7.20 -7.25 -14.89
CA LEU A 332 -6.69 -6.06 -15.57
C LEU A 332 -5.51 -6.41 -16.49
N ALA A 333 -4.56 -7.19 -16.02
CA ALA A 333 -3.42 -7.65 -16.81
C ALA A 333 -3.82 -8.49 -18.02
N GLY A 334 -4.93 -9.23 -17.93
CA GLY A 334 -5.51 -10.00 -19.03
C GLY A 334 -6.18 -9.15 -20.11
N GLU A 335 -6.47 -7.89 -19.86
CA GLU A 335 -7.11 -6.97 -20.81
C GLU A 335 -6.13 -5.92 -21.38
N ILE A 336 -4.91 -5.79 -20.84
CA ILE A 336 -3.88 -4.91 -21.41
C ILE A 336 -3.25 -5.61 -22.65
N PRO A 337 -3.03 -4.95 -23.82
CA PRO A 337 -2.73 -3.51 -24.00
C PRO A 337 -3.92 -2.58 -24.30
N GLY A 338 -5.15 -3.00 -24.16
CA GLY A 338 -6.31 -2.12 -24.31
C GLY A 338 -7.18 -2.17 -23.07
N PRO A 339 -7.06 -1.23 -22.10
CA PRO A 339 -7.78 -1.28 -20.84
C PRO A 339 -9.30 -1.16 -20.99
N ILE A 340 -9.77 -0.75 -22.16
CA ILE A 340 -11.17 -0.84 -22.55
C ILE A 340 -11.24 -1.78 -23.75
N PRO A 341 -11.95 -2.91 -23.66
CA PRO A 341 -12.05 -3.85 -24.75
C PRO A 341 -12.44 -3.17 -26.05
N GLN A 342 -11.73 -3.47 -27.13
CA GLN A 342 -11.99 -2.87 -28.45
C GLN A 342 -13.46 -3.03 -28.87
N ALA A 343 -14.06 -4.18 -28.56
CA ALA A 343 -15.49 -4.44 -28.80
C ALA A 343 -16.42 -3.40 -28.15
N ALA A 344 -16.08 -2.92 -26.94
CA ALA A 344 -16.87 -1.90 -26.27
C ALA A 344 -16.74 -0.53 -26.92
N GLN A 345 -15.53 -0.19 -27.37
CA GLN A 345 -15.29 1.05 -28.14
C GLN A 345 -16.01 1.02 -29.48
N GLU A 346 -15.94 -0.10 -30.21
CA GLU A 346 -16.64 -0.31 -31.47
C GLU A 346 -18.14 -0.31 -31.28
N TRP A 347 -18.67 -0.91 -30.18
CA TRP A 347 -20.09 -0.89 -29.88
C TRP A 347 -20.60 0.54 -29.60
N PHE A 348 -19.84 1.31 -28.84
CA PHE A 348 -20.18 2.72 -28.58
C PHE A 348 -20.20 3.55 -29.86
N ALA A 349 -19.24 3.34 -30.75
CA ALA A 349 -19.14 4.05 -32.03
C ALA A 349 -20.22 3.61 -33.03
N SER A 350 -20.57 2.33 -33.06
CA SER A 350 -21.53 1.73 -33.98
C SER A 350 -22.15 0.47 -33.37
N PRO A 351 -23.35 0.57 -32.78
CA PRO A 351 -24.03 -0.58 -32.17
C PRO A 351 -24.36 -1.64 -33.23
N ALA A 352 -23.51 -2.62 -33.38
CA ALA A 352 -23.71 -3.75 -34.26
C ALA A 352 -23.88 -5.03 -33.45
N ARG A 353 -24.72 -5.98 -33.91
CA ARG A 353 -24.95 -7.26 -33.24
C ARG A 353 -23.67 -8.02 -32.93
N LYS A 354 -22.65 -7.96 -33.81
CA LYS A 354 -21.34 -8.58 -33.56
C LYS A 354 -20.68 -8.04 -32.29
N ASN A 355 -20.79 -6.75 -32.02
CA ASN A 355 -20.20 -6.11 -30.84
C ASN A 355 -20.96 -6.47 -29.55
N ALA A 356 -22.30 -6.69 -29.62
CA ALA A 356 -23.08 -7.23 -28.54
C ALA A 356 -22.64 -8.66 -28.17
N VAL A 357 -22.31 -9.49 -29.15
CA VAL A 357 -21.77 -10.84 -28.93
C VAL A 357 -20.44 -10.77 -28.15
N GLU A 358 -19.56 -9.84 -28.51
CA GLU A 358 -18.29 -9.67 -27.82
C GLU A 358 -18.44 -9.10 -26.41
N LEU A 359 -19.44 -8.23 -26.17
CA LEU A 359 -19.79 -7.76 -24.81
C LEU A 359 -20.31 -8.91 -23.94
N VAL A 360 -21.20 -9.78 -24.45
CA VAL A 360 -21.65 -10.95 -23.72
C VAL A 360 -20.48 -11.89 -23.43
N ALA A 361 -19.55 -12.06 -24.36
CA ALA A 361 -18.34 -12.86 -24.13
C ALA A 361 -17.43 -12.22 -23.07
N LEU A 362 -17.29 -10.89 -23.02
CA LEU A 362 -16.59 -10.15 -21.97
C LEU A 362 -17.26 -10.42 -20.59
N PHE A 363 -18.58 -10.28 -20.51
CA PHE A 363 -19.32 -10.48 -19.27
C PHE A 363 -19.20 -11.91 -18.76
N ASN A 364 -19.25 -12.91 -19.66
CA ASN A 364 -19.03 -14.32 -19.34
C ASN A 364 -17.60 -14.56 -18.82
N ARG A 365 -16.56 -13.94 -19.44
CA ARG A 365 -15.15 -14.08 -19.06
C ARG A 365 -14.88 -13.54 -17.66
N HIS A 366 -15.56 -12.46 -17.27
CA HIS A 366 -15.41 -11.84 -15.97
C HIS A 366 -16.42 -12.30 -14.93
N ASP A 367 -17.25 -13.30 -15.22
CA ASP A 367 -18.33 -13.78 -14.35
C ASP A 367 -19.27 -12.64 -13.88
N ALA A 368 -19.52 -11.66 -14.77
CA ALA A 368 -20.22 -10.44 -14.41
C ALA A 368 -21.70 -10.65 -14.04
N TRP A 369 -22.27 -11.78 -14.40
CA TRP A 369 -23.65 -12.18 -14.05
C TRP A 369 -23.82 -12.50 -12.56
N ARG A 370 -22.78 -13.08 -11.95
CA ARG A 370 -22.80 -13.49 -10.54
C ARG A 370 -22.06 -12.50 -9.66
N ARG A 371 -21.07 -11.82 -10.22
CA ARG A 371 -20.15 -10.94 -9.53
C ARG A 371 -19.91 -9.66 -10.35
N PRO A 372 -20.94 -8.81 -10.51
CA PRO A 372 -20.87 -7.61 -11.32
C PRO A 372 -19.78 -6.63 -10.84
N GLU A 373 -19.45 -6.67 -9.54
CA GLU A 373 -18.38 -5.89 -8.94
C GLU A 373 -16.99 -6.14 -9.57
N ARG A 374 -16.78 -7.34 -10.13
CA ARG A 374 -15.54 -7.70 -10.84
C ARG A 374 -15.34 -6.87 -12.12
N LEU A 375 -16.41 -6.72 -12.89
CA LEU A 375 -16.39 -5.91 -14.10
C LEU A 375 -16.29 -4.42 -13.72
N GLN A 376 -17.00 -3.97 -12.70
CA GLN A 376 -16.93 -2.59 -12.22
C GLN A 376 -15.50 -2.22 -11.80
N GLN A 377 -14.83 -3.06 -11.03
CA GLN A 377 -13.42 -2.85 -10.64
C GLN A 377 -12.50 -2.77 -11.86
N LEU A 378 -12.69 -3.65 -12.85
CA LEU A 378 -11.94 -3.60 -14.11
C LEU A 378 -12.15 -2.28 -14.84
N LEU A 379 -13.40 -1.83 -15.00
CA LEU A 379 -13.75 -0.57 -15.67
C LEU A 379 -13.20 0.65 -14.92
N MET A 380 -13.26 0.65 -13.58
CA MET A 380 -12.64 1.70 -12.76
C MET A 380 -11.14 1.82 -13.04
N ALA A 381 -10.41 0.70 -12.96
CA ALA A 381 -8.97 0.69 -13.20
C ALA A 381 -8.62 1.09 -14.64
N ALA A 382 -9.34 0.54 -15.62
CA ALA A 382 -9.17 0.86 -17.03
C ALA A 382 -9.39 2.35 -17.33
N ARG A 383 -10.43 2.94 -16.74
CA ARG A 383 -10.72 4.37 -16.86
C ARG A 383 -9.60 5.24 -16.30
N ARG A 384 -9.02 4.89 -15.12
CA ARG A 384 -7.92 5.66 -14.53
C ARG A 384 -6.69 5.64 -15.41
N LEU A 385 -6.29 4.46 -15.90
CA LEU A 385 -5.14 4.31 -16.78
C LEU A 385 -5.32 5.10 -18.08
N ALA A 386 -6.45 4.92 -18.74
CA ALA A 386 -6.70 5.56 -20.04
C ALA A 386 -6.81 7.10 -19.96
N CYS A 387 -7.41 7.65 -18.89
CA CYS A 387 -7.46 9.10 -18.68
C CYS A 387 -6.07 9.69 -18.39
N ALA A 388 -5.20 8.95 -17.74
CA ALA A 388 -3.85 9.41 -17.42
C ALA A 388 -2.91 9.42 -18.64
N ASP A 389 -3.01 8.43 -19.54
CA ASP A 389 -2.25 8.39 -20.81
C ASP A 389 -2.54 9.61 -21.69
N GLY A 390 -3.77 10.08 -21.70
CA GLY A 390 -4.17 11.30 -22.40
C GLY A 390 -3.45 12.58 -21.95
N HIS A 391 -2.98 12.62 -20.70
CA HIS A 391 -2.26 13.78 -20.15
C HIS A 391 -0.75 13.74 -20.43
N ALA A 392 -0.18 12.57 -20.72
CA ALA A 392 1.28 12.40 -20.84
C ALA A 392 1.84 12.65 -22.25
N GLY A 393 0.99 12.80 -23.27
CA GLY A 393 1.42 13.21 -24.62
C GLY A 393 2.43 12.28 -25.32
N THR A 394 2.56 11.01 -24.92
CA THR A 394 3.52 10.07 -25.53
C THR A 394 2.88 8.73 -25.86
N SER A 395 2.84 8.49 -27.16
CA SER A 395 3.15 7.27 -27.91
C SER A 395 3.07 5.93 -27.17
N SER A 396 2.01 5.20 -27.42
CA SER A 396 2.06 3.81 -27.92
C SER A 396 0.64 3.31 -28.21
N ALA A 397 0.26 3.42 -29.43
CA ALA A 397 -0.53 2.53 -30.28
C ALA A 397 -1.64 1.66 -29.68
N SER A 398 -2.80 2.24 -29.47
CA SER A 398 -4.02 1.64 -30.03
C SER A 398 -4.73 2.72 -30.82
N ARG A 399 -4.96 2.44 -32.12
CA ARG A 399 -5.41 3.38 -33.15
C ARG A 399 -6.86 3.87 -32.91
N ILE A 400 -7.02 4.81 -32.02
CA ILE A 400 -7.90 5.96 -32.20
C ILE A 400 -6.97 7.01 -32.77
N ASP A 401 -7.44 7.80 -33.75
CA ASP A 401 -6.64 8.83 -34.41
C ASP A 401 -6.30 9.93 -33.37
N LEU A 402 -5.27 9.68 -32.53
CA LEU A 402 -4.91 10.45 -31.33
C LEU A 402 -4.28 11.80 -31.65
N GLN A 403 -4.04 12.09 -32.94
CA GLN A 403 -3.36 13.32 -33.35
C GLN A 403 -4.30 14.53 -33.47
N THR A 404 -5.62 14.34 -33.38
CA THR A 404 -6.61 15.41 -33.60
C THR A 404 -7.64 15.60 -32.49
N THR A 405 -7.75 14.69 -31.51
CA THR A 405 -8.76 14.77 -30.44
C THR A 405 -8.21 15.47 -29.20
N PRO A 406 -8.80 16.57 -28.72
CA PRO A 406 -8.41 17.22 -27.47
C PRO A 406 -8.55 16.27 -26.27
N ILE A 407 -7.61 16.31 -25.35
CA ILE A 407 -7.52 15.47 -24.14
C ILE A 407 -8.85 15.41 -23.32
N PRO A 408 -9.61 16.51 -23.11
CA PRO A 408 -10.89 16.45 -22.44
C PRO A 408 -11.92 15.55 -23.16
N GLN A 409 -11.95 15.57 -24.49
CA GLN A 409 -12.87 14.74 -25.27
C GLN A 409 -12.57 13.24 -25.17
N MET A 410 -11.29 12.88 -25.00
CA MET A 410 -10.89 11.47 -24.83
C MET A 410 -11.33 10.92 -23.48
N ALA A 411 -11.14 11.67 -22.40
CA ALA A 411 -11.60 11.29 -21.06
C ALA A 411 -13.14 11.14 -21.01
N ASP A 412 -13.87 12.02 -21.70
CA ASP A 412 -15.32 11.96 -21.83
C ASP A 412 -15.77 10.72 -22.62
N THR A 413 -15.08 10.42 -23.72
CA THR A 413 -15.34 9.22 -24.54
C THR A 413 -15.12 7.94 -23.73
N ILE A 414 -14.03 7.84 -22.97
CA ILE A 414 -13.74 6.69 -22.13
C ILE A 414 -14.79 6.52 -21.05
N THR A 415 -15.19 7.62 -20.42
CA THR A 415 -16.23 7.62 -19.39
C THR A 415 -17.58 7.19 -19.98
N ALA A 416 -17.93 7.67 -21.16
CA ALA A 416 -19.14 7.29 -21.86
C ALA A 416 -19.11 5.80 -22.26
N THR A 417 -17.98 5.30 -22.73
CA THR A 417 -17.80 3.88 -23.07
C THR A 417 -17.98 2.98 -21.83
N CYS A 418 -17.39 3.33 -20.68
CA CYS A 418 -17.59 2.57 -19.45
C CYS A 418 -19.07 2.54 -19.03
N ARG A 419 -19.76 3.67 -19.08
CA ARG A 419 -21.20 3.74 -18.78
C ARG A 419 -22.03 2.90 -19.75
N ALA A 420 -21.65 2.87 -21.02
CA ALA A 420 -22.34 2.06 -22.03
C ALA A 420 -22.15 0.56 -21.75
N ILE A 421 -20.98 0.13 -21.30
CA ILE A 421 -20.75 -1.26 -20.88
C ILE A 421 -21.58 -1.61 -19.66
N GLU A 422 -21.62 -0.73 -18.65
CA GLU A 422 -22.43 -0.92 -17.45
C GLU A 422 -23.93 -1.01 -17.79
N HIS A 423 -24.40 -0.15 -18.69
CA HIS A 423 -25.78 -0.20 -19.19
C HIS A 423 -26.08 -1.50 -19.94
N ALA A 424 -25.18 -1.93 -20.84
CA ALA A 424 -25.32 -3.19 -21.56
C ALA A 424 -25.36 -4.40 -20.61
N LEU A 425 -24.56 -4.39 -19.55
CA LEU A 425 -24.61 -5.42 -18.51
C LEU A 425 -25.97 -5.42 -17.80
N GLN A 426 -26.49 -4.25 -17.44
CA GLN A 426 -27.80 -4.16 -16.78
C GLN A 426 -28.91 -4.73 -17.66
N VAL A 427 -28.99 -4.29 -18.91
CA VAL A 427 -29.99 -4.75 -19.88
C VAL A 427 -29.92 -6.27 -20.07
N ALA A 428 -28.72 -6.82 -20.22
CA ALA A 428 -28.52 -8.26 -20.38
C ALA A 428 -28.81 -9.05 -19.10
N SER A 429 -28.67 -8.44 -17.93
CA SER A 429 -29.00 -9.07 -16.64
C SER A 429 -30.50 -9.15 -16.40
N ASP A 430 -31.30 -8.27 -17.02
CA ASP A 430 -32.76 -8.24 -16.91
C ASP A 430 -33.44 -9.35 -17.77
N VAL A 431 -32.67 -10.08 -18.59
CA VAL A 431 -33.17 -11.23 -19.38
C VAL A 431 -33.62 -12.35 -18.45
N ASP A 432 -34.87 -12.80 -18.60
CA ASP A 432 -35.43 -13.92 -17.84
C ASP A 432 -34.80 -15.28 -18.28
N THR A 433 -33.68 -15.58 -17.64
CA THR A 433 -32.95 -16.84 -17.89
C THR A 433 -33.71 -18.06 -17.42
N GLY A 434 -34.66 -17.92 -16.46
CA GLY A 434 -35.50 -19.02 -15.97
C GLY A 434 -36.51 -19.46 -17.01
N ALA A 435 -37.21 -18.50 -17.64
CA ALA A 435 -38.15 -18.80 -18.74
C ALA A 435 -37.45 -19.47 -19.92
N ILE A 436 -36.24 -18.99 -20.30
CA ILE A 436 -35.44 -19.58 -21.38
C ILE A 436 -35.06 -21.04 -21.03
N ALA A 437 -34.60 -21.27 -19.80
CA ALA A 437 -34.22 -22.61 -19.35
C ALA A 437 -35.41 -23.57 -19.39
N GLN A 438 -36.63 -23.11 -19.06
CA GLN A 438 -37.86 -23.91 -19.15
C GLN A 438 -38.19 -24.29 -20.59
N LEU A 439 -38.07 -23.33 -21.54
CA LEU A 439 -38.33 -23.62 -22.96
C LEU A 439 -37.35 -24.63 -23.57
N HIS A 440 -36.14 -24.69 -23.04
CA HIS A 440 -35.09 -25.57 -23.53
C HIS A 440 -34.84 -26.84 -22.67
N GLN A 441 -35.79 -27.23 -21.81
CA GLN A 441 -35.62 -28.37 -20.88
C GLN A 441 -35.25 -29.67 -21.59
N GLN A 442 -35.73 -29.89 -22.83
CA GLN A 442 -35.41 -31.07 -23.63
C GLN A 442 -34.01 -31.07 -24.25
N ASN A 443 -33.33 -29.90 -24.23
CA ASN A 443 -31.95 -29.74 -24.72
C ASN A 443 -31.07 -28.98 -23.73
N PRO A 444 -30.66 -29.61 -22.62
CA PRO A 444 -29.89 -28.91 -21.57
C PRO A 444 -28.57 -28.35 -22.04
N LYS A 445 -27.94 -28.92 -23.06
CA LYS A 445 -26.68 -28.45 -23.63
C LYS A 445 -26.84 -27.13 -24.41
N GLY A 446 -28.05 -26.85 -24.91
CA GLY A 446 -28.36 -25.61 -25.65
C GLY A 446 -28.78 -24.44 -24.75
N ILE A 447 -29.11 -24.67 -23.48
CA ILE A 447 -29.65 -23.63 -22.59
C ILE A 447 -28.69 -22.44 -22.47
N ARG A 448 -27.41 -22.70 -22.26
CA ARG A 448 -26.41 -21.62 -22.14
C ARG A 448 -26.35 -20.76 -23.39
N GLN A 449 -26.32 -21.38 -24.57
CA GLN A 449 -26.29 -20.67 -25.83
C GLN A 449 -27.56 -19.84 -26.03
N ALA A 450 -28.73 -20.39 -25.74
CA ALA A 450 -30.01 -19.67 -25.84
C ALA A 450 -30.08 -18.46 -24.91
N ILE A 451 -29.51 -18.54 -23.69
CA ILE A 451 -29.41 -17.43 -22.77
C ILE A 451 -28.46 -16.37 -23.32
N ASP A 452 -27.28 -16.78 -23.82
CA ASP A 452 -26.30 -15.82 -24.37
C ASP A 452 -26.87 -15.13 -25.63
N ASP A 453 -27.59 -15.84 -26.51
CA ASP A 453 -28.27 -15.28 -27.68
C ASP A 453 -29.35 -14.25 -27.28
N ALA A 454 -30.15 -14.55 -26.26
CA ALA A 454 -31.19 -13.63 -25.76
C ALA A 454 -30.55 -12.36 -25.15
N ARG A 455 -29.44 -12.48 -24.45
CA ARG A 455 -28.67 -11.34 -23.92
C ARG A 455 -28.09 -10.47 -25.03
N VAL A 456 -27.57 -11.11 -26.10
CA VAL A 456 -27.08 -10.39 -27.28
C VAL A 456 -28.19 -9.58 -27.93
N GLU A 457 -29.38 -10.16 -28.13
CA GLU A 457 -30.54 -9.44 -28.71
C GLU A 457 -30.95 -8.30 -27.77
N ALA A 458 -31.08 -8.51 -26.47
CA ALA A 458 -31.43 -7.46 -25.51
C ALA A 458 -30.47 -6.26 -25.57
N ILE A 459 -29.15 -6.52 -25.63
CA ILE A 459 -28.15 -5.44 -25.78
C ILE A 459 -28.32 -4.74 -27.13
N HIS A 460 -28.48 -5.48 -28.20
CA HIS A 460 -28.64 -4.91 -29.55
C HIS A 460 -29.86 -4.03 -29.65
N ASP A 461 -31.02 -4.47 -29.17
CA ASP A 461 -32.30 -3.75 -29.21
C ASP A 461 -32.25 -2.48 -28.32
N SER A 462 -31.55 -2.54 -27.18
CA SER A 462 -31.40 -1.37 -26.30
C SER A 462 -30.63 -0.21 -26.94
N ALA A 463 -29.73 -0.50 -27.85
CA ALA A 463 -28.98 0.51 -28.60
C ALA A 463 -29.79 1.16 -29.73
N ALA A 464 -30.84 0.49 -30.22
CA ALA A 464 -31.76 1.00 -31.24
C ALA A 464 -32.81 1.98 -30.68
N LEU A 465 -32.99 2.05 -29.35
CA LEU A 465 -33.92 2.98 -28.71
C LEU A 465 -33.25 4.35 -28.53
N PRO A 466 -33.83 5.45 -29.07
CA PRO A 466 -33.32 6.80 -28.83
C PRO A 466 -33.33 7.07 -27.32
N SER A 467 -32.21 7.55 -26.78
CA SER A 467 -32.08 7.98 -25.40
C SER A 467 -33.22 8.95 -25.04
N ARG A 468 -34.20 8.47 -24.28
CA ARG A 468 -35.33 9.28 -23.80
C ARG A 468 -34.74 10.36 -22.90
N PRO A 469 -34.90 11.65 -23.19
CA PRO A 469 -34.43 12.70 -22.32
C PRO A 469 -35.06 12.51 -20.93
N ALA A 470 -34.23 12.60 -19.87
CA ALA A 470 -34.72 12.58 -18.50
C ALA A 470 -35.86 13.57 -18.35
N ARG A 471 -37.03 13.10 -17.88
CA ARG A 471 -38.14 14.00 -17.53
C ARG A 471 -37.61 15.01 -16.51
N PRO A 472 -37.80 16.32 -16.73
CA PRO A 472 -37.54 17.28 -15.68
C PRO A 472 -38.50 16.97 -14.52
N GLU A 473 -37.96 16.76 -13.32
CA GLU A 473 -38.77 16.67 -12.10
C GLU A 473 -39.64 17.90 -11.98
N GLY A 474 -40.94 17.64 -11.94
CA GLY A 474 -41.96 18.68 -11.91
C GLY A 474 -41.79 19.53 -10.66
N ILE A 475 -41.70 20.82 -10.89
CA ILE A 475 -41.90 21.88 -9.92
C ILE A 475 -43.28 21.62 -9.29
N ARG A 476 -43.32 21.17 -8.03
CA ARG A 476 -44.54 21.22 -7.22
C ARG A 476 -44.80 22.69 -6.91
N GLY A 477 -45.77 23.27 -7.60
CA GLY A 477 -46.31 24.55 -7.23
C GLY A 477 -46.99 24.43 -5.84
N HIS A 478 -46.66 25.34 -4.98
CA HIS A 478 -47.45 25.67 -3.81
C HIS A 478 -48.67 26.50 -4.28
N GLU A 479 -49.86 26.02 -4.01
CA GLU A 479 -51.02 26.77 -3.62
C GLU A 479 -51.52 26.25 -2.26
#